data_9dfb89766330f04db11010d7daa563ec
#
_entry.id   9dfb89766330f04db11010d7daa563ec
#
_cell.length_a   1.000
_cell.length_b   1.000
_cell.length_c   1.000
_cell.angle_alpha   90.00
_cell.angle_beta   90.00
_cell.angle_gamma   90.00
#
_symmetry.space_group_name_H-M   'P 1'
#
loop_
_entity.id
_entity.type
_entity.pdbx_description
1 polymer ?
#
loop_
_entity_poly.entity_id
_entity_poly.type
_entity_poly.pdbx_seq_one_letter_code
_entity_poly.pdbx_strand_id
1 'polypeptide(L)'
;AIEPHKRCMVFHGGRFQNDPRFMRILEATGLIAEKARATLLPIRIDGAAYSRFSYFRHKVRLRWFPKVTLTILPPQKLEAPADLPPRQRRHHTAVQLYSLMTDLLYGSTDISRNLLQSVMDAVAVYGRSYTIAEDQDRHTLTYGELSLKFQVLGRALGRVFAGEERVGFMLPSSLPGVVAFLGLHVTGKVPAMLNFTA
;
A
#
# COMPACT_ATOMS: atom_id res chain seq x y z
N ALA A 1 -10.76 -28.98 14.50
CA ALA A 1 -9.55 -29.70 14.06
C ALA A 1 -9.54 -29.73 12.53
N ILE A 2 -8.44 -29.34 11.90
CA ILE A 2 -8.25 -29.52 10.45
C ILE A 2 -7.91 -30.99 10.27
N GLU A 3 -8.77 -31.71 9.58
CA GLU A 3 -8.50 -33.11 9.26
C GLU A 3 -7.27 -33.21 8.34
N PRO A 4 -6.35 -34.17 8.57
CA PRO A 4 -5.24 -34.42 7.67
C PRO A 4 -5.82 -34.69 6.28
N HIS A 5 -5.30 -33.96 5.25
CA HIS A 5 -5.73 -33.95 3.85
C HIS A 5 -6.81 -32.94 3.43
N LYS A 6 -7.40 -32.14 4.33
CA LYS A 6 -8.30 -31.05 3.92
C LYS A 6 -7.50 -29.77 3.66
N ARG A 7 -7.80 -29.15 2.52
CA ARG A 7 -7.25 -27.83 2.17
C ARG A 7 -8.13 -26.76 2.81
N CYS A 8 -7.52 -25.75 3.42
CA CYS A 8 -8.20 -24.59 4.00
C CYS A 8 -7.72 -23.33 3.29
N MET A 9 -8.63 -22.44 2.95
CA MET A 9 -8.32 -21.15 2.39
C MET A 9 -8.70 -20.06 3.39
N VAL A 10 -7.77 -19.17 3.71
CA VAL A 10 -7.99 -18.06 4.62
C VAL A 10 -7.77 -16.76 3.86
N PHE A 11 -8.80 -15.90 3.84
CA PHE A 11 -8.71 -14.59 3.22
C PHE A 11 -8.40 -13.54 4.28
N HIS A 12 -7.26 -12.89 4.12
CA HIS A 12 -6.93 -11.70 4.90
C HIS A 12 -7.25 -10.48 4.05
N GLY A 13 -8.03 -9.54 4.59
CA GLY A 13 -8.33 -8.28 3.90
C GLY A 13 -7.04 -7.54 3.54
N GLY A 14 -6.96 -7.03 2.30
CA GLY A 14 -5.74 -6.47 1.70
C GLY A 14 -5.22 -5.16 2.29
N ARG A 15 -5.64 -4.76 3.49
CA ARG A 15 -5.12 -3.60 4.21
C ARG A 15 -4.31 -4.08 5.40
N PHE A 16 -2.99 -4.00 5.26
CA PHE A 16 -2.07 -4.08 6.38
C PHE A 16 -2.21 -2.79 7.20
N GLN A 17 -3.13 -2.77 8.15
CA GLN A 17 -3.18 -1.71 9.15
C GLN A 17 -2.50 -2.22 10.42
N ASN A 18 -1.82 -1.33 11.14
CA ASN A 18 -1.35 -1.56 12.53
C ASN A 18 -2.58 -1.63 13.47
N ASP A 19 -3.58 -2.42 13.12
CA ASP A 19 -4.76 -2.66 13.93
C ASP A 19 -4.47 -3.89 14.83
N PRO A 20 -4.58 -3.75 16.15
CA PRO A 20 -4.44 -4.88 17.08
C PRO A 20 -5.37 -6.05 16.76
N ARG A 21 -6.51 -5.79 16.11
CA ARG A 21 -7.44 -6.83 15.66
C ARG A 21 -6.85 -7.69 14.55
N PHE A 22 -6.06 -7.07 13.67
CA PHE A 22 -5.40 -7.78 12.58
C PHE A 22 -4.37 -8.79 13.11
N MET A 23 -3.54 -8.37 14.09
CA MET A 23 -2.58 -9.27 14.74
C MET A 23 -3.26 -10.46 15.42
N ARG A 24 -4.43 -10.27 16.05
CA ARG A 24 -5.20 -11.40 16.65
C ARG A 24 -5.66 -12.41 15.60
N ILE A 25 -6.05 -11.95 14.41
CA ILE A 25 -6.43 -12.85 13.31
C ILE A 25 -5.22 -13.64 12.85
N LEU A 26 -4.06 -13.00 12.72
CA LEU A 26 -2.81 -13.66 12.35
C LEU A 26 -2.34 -14.65 13.42
N GLU A 27 -2.50 -14.33 14.71
CA GLU A 27 -2.19 -15.23 15.83
C GLU A 27 -3.01 -16.51 15.76
N ALA A 28 -4.31 -16.41 15.48
CA ALA A 28 -5.16 -17.58 15.34
C ALA A 28 -4.78 -18.43 14.12
N THR A 29 -4.62 -17.80 12.97
CA THR A 29 -4.26 -18.47 11.71
C THR A 29 -2.87 -19.10 11.78
N GLY A 30 -1.88 -18.38 12.32
CA GLY A 30 -0.51 -18.86 12.47
C GLY A 30 -0.43 -20.07 13.41
N LEU A 31 -1.12 -20.01 14.55
CA LEU A 31 -1.18 -21.14 15.49
C LEU A 31 -1.85 -22.39 14.91
N ILE A 32 -2.91 -22.21 14.14
CA ILE A 32 -3.61 -23.34 13.48
C ILE A 32 -2.67 -23.97 12.45
N ALA A 33 -2.02 -23.16 11.62
CA ALA A 33 -1.10 -23.65 10.60
C ALA A 33 0.10 -24.40 11.21
N GLU A 34 0.68 -23.87 12.27
CA GLU A 34 1.80 -24.48 12.99
C GLU A 34 1.40 -25.80 13.64
N LYS A 35 0.28 -25.83 14.40
CA LYS A 35 -0.21 -27.07 15.04
C LYS A 35 -0.59 -28.15 14.04
N ALA A 36 -1.14 -27.77 12.92
CA ALA A 36 -1.48 -28.69 11.83
C ALA A 36 -0.25 -29.09 10.99
N ARG A 37 0.93 -28.53 11.24
CA ARG A 37 2.12 -28.65 10.38
C ARG A 37 1.81 -28.40 8.90
N ALA A 38 0.87 -27.46 8.67
CA ALA A 38 0.35 -27.18 7.34
C ALA A 38 1.39 -26.44 6.50
N THR A 39 1.47 -26.81 5.24
CA THR A 39 2.20 -26.01 4.24
C THR A 39 1.33 -24.85 3.81
N LEU A 40 1.83 -23.63 3.97
CA LEU A 40 1.17 -22.39 3.55
C LEU A 40 1.57 -22.06 2.12
N LEU A 41 0.58 -21.74 1.30
CA LEU A 41 0.79 -21.20 -0.05
C LEU A 41 0.27 -19.76 -0.06
N PRO A 42 1.15 -18.75 -0.01
CA PRO A 42 0.73 -17.36 -0.03
C PRO A 42 0.29 -16.98 -1.44
N ILE A 43 -0.92 -16.42 -1.55
CA ILE A 43 -1.50 -16.00 -2.83
C ILE A 43 -2.03 -14.57 -2.67
N ARG A 44 -1.62 -13.68 -3.55
CA ARG A 44 -2.16 -12.34 -3.67
C ARG A 44 -2.98 -12.21 -4.94
N ILE A 45 -4.14 -11.58 -4.79
CA ILE A 45 -5.06 -11.29 -5.89
C ILE A 45 -5.15 -9.77 -6.04
N ASP A 46 -4.59 -9.23 -7.11
CA ASP A 46 -4.65 -7.81 -7.45
C ASP A 46 -5.63 -7.57 -8.59
N GLY A 47 -6.28 -6.39 -8.57
CA GLY A 47 -7.17 -5.95 -9.65
C GLY A 47 -8.62 -6.42 -9.53
N ALA A 48 -8.92 -7.48 -8.79
CA ALA A 48 -10.29 -7.97 -8.60
C ALA A 48 -11.23 -6.93 -7.96
N ALA A 49 -10.66 -6.03 -7.14
CA ALA A 49 -11.40 -4.92 -6.52
C ALA A 49 -12.05 -3.96 -7.52
N TYR A 50 -11.56 -3.90 -8.76
CA TYR A 50 -12.09 -3.01 -9.82
C TYR A 50 -13.18 -3.65 -10.66
N SER A 51 -13.57 -4.89 -10.38
CA SER A 51 -14.66 -5.57 -11.07
C SER A 51 -16.03 -5.07 -10.60
N ARG A 52 -17.05 -5.22 -11.44
CA ARG A 52 -18.45 -4.88 -11.10
C ARG A 52 -18.99 -5.71 -9.93
N PHE A 53 -18.40 -6.85 -9.65
CA PHE A 53 -18.78 -7.74 -8.55
C PHE A 53 -18.07 -7.39 -7.23
N SER A 54 -17.21 -6.35 -7.25
CA SER A 54 -16.46 -5.95 -6.07
C SER A 54 -17.34 -5.30 -5.01
N TYR A 55 -17.06 -5.64 -3.76
CA TYR A 55 -17.62 -4.95 -2.59
C TYR A 55 -17.23 -3.46 -2.54
N PHE A 56 -16.11 -3.09 -3.18
CA PHE A 56 -15.59 -1.70 -3.25
C PHE A 56 -16.21 -0.85 -4.35
N ARG A 57 -17.29 -1.29 -4.98
CA ARG A 57 -17.95 -0.60 -6.11
C ARG A 57 -18.27 0.88 -5.88
N HIS A 58 -18.39 1.32 -4.63
CA HIS A 58 -18.66 2.72 -4.28
C HIS A 58 -17.39 3.55 -4.00
N LYS A 59 -16.22 2.92 -3.96
CA LYS A 59 -14.95 3.57 -3.59
C LYS A 59 -13.93 3.63 -4.72
N VAL A 60 -14.13 2.83 -5.76
CA VAL A 60 -13.20 2.72 -6.88
C VAL A 60 -13.94 2.78 -8.19
N ARG A 61 -13.28 3.26 -9.24
CA ARG A 61 -13.83 3.23 -10.60
C ARG A 61 -13.89 1.80 -11.12
N LEU A 62 -15.09 1.33 -11.40
CA LEU A 62 -15.30 -0.04 -11.90
C LEU A 62 -14.92 -0.16 -13.37
N ARG A 63 -14.40 -1.33 -13.70
CA ARG A 63 -14.12 -1.77 -15.08
C ARG A 63 -14.92 -3.02 -15.39
N TRP A 64 -15.36 -3.17 -16.64
CA TRP A 64 -16.05 -4.39 -17.08
C TRP A 64 -15.12 -5.61 -17.02
N PHE A 65 -13.91 -5.44 -17.52
CA PHE A 65 -12.87 -6.47 -17.57
C PHE A 65 -11.58 -5.91 -16.93
N PRO A 66 -11.48 -5.88 -15.59
CA PRO A 66 -10.26 -5.46 -14.94
C PRO A 66 -9.18 -6.52 -15.17
N LYS A 67 -7.93 -6.09 -15.33
CA LYS A 67 -6.81 -7.02 -15.27
C LYS A 67 -6.71 -7.57 -13.86
N VAL A 68 -6.85 -8.88 -13.69
CA VAL A 68 -6.65 -9.58 -12.43
C VAL A 68 -5.32 -10.29 -12.50
N THR A 69 -4.47 -10.06 -11.52
CA THR A 69 -3.15 -10.69 -11.39
C THR A 69 -3.12 -11.54 -10.13
N LEU A 70 -2.65 -12.77 -10.27
CA LEU A 70 -2.38 -13.68 -9.17
C LEU A 70 -0.87 -13.78 -8.99
N THR A 71 -0.40 -13.41 -7.80
CA THR A 71 1.00 -13.61 -7.40
C THR A 71 1.06 -14.70 -6.35
N ILE A 72 1.84 -15.73 -6.61
CA ILE A 72 1.98 -16.90 -5.75
C ILE A 72 3.43 -16.99 -5.32
N LEU A 73 3.67 -16.99 -4.00
CA LEU A 73 5.00 -17.24 -3.45
C LEU A 73 5.25 -18.74 -3.24
N PRO A 74 6.52 -19.15 -3.10
CA PRO A 74 6.86 -20.53 -2.76
C PRO A 74 6.15 -20.99 -1.49
N PRO A 75 5.79 -22.27 -1.42
CA PRO A 75 5.20 -22.85 -0.21
C PRO A 75 6.13 -22.72 0.98
N GLN A 76 5.58 -22.37 2.13
CA GLN A 76 6.34 -22.20 3.39
C GLN A 76 5.65 -22.91 4.56
N LYS A 77 6.43 -23.21 5.60
CA LYS A 77 5.91 -23.73 6.87
C LYS A 77 6.21 -22.74 7.97
N LEU A 78 5.26 -22.60 8.90
CA LEU A 78 5.50 -21.85 10.12
C LEU A 78 6.05 -22.80 11.18
N GLU A 79 7.15 -22.42 11.80
CA GLU A 79 7.80 -23.20 12.84
C GLU A 79 8.06 -22.29 14.03
N ALA A 80 7.66 -22.76 15.21
CA ALA A 80 7.96 -22.07 16.44
C ALA A 80 8.87 -22.97 17.30
N PRO A 81 9.88 -22.41 17.98
CA PRO A 81 10.70 -23.14 18.91
C PRO A 81 9.85 -23.89 19.96
N ALA A 82 10.23 -25.14 20.25
CA ALA A 82 9.42 -26.02 21.11
C ALA A 82 9.40 -25.56 22.59
N ASP A 83 10.41 -24.82 23.01
CA ASP A 83 10.63 -24.29 24.36
C ASP A 83 9.83 -23.02 24.67
N LEU A 84 9.20 -22.41 23.64
CA LEU A 84 8.44 -21.19 23.86
C LEU A 84 7.11 -21.43 24.61
N PRO A 85 6.80 -20.58 25.61
CA PRO A 85 5.48 -20.55 26.24
C PRO A 85 4.36 -20.36 25.22
N PRO A 86 3.15 -20.89 25.46
CA PRO A 86 2.04 -20.88 24.49
C PRO A 86 1.68 -19.49 23.96
N ARG A 87 1.78 -18.44 24.78
CA ARG A 87 1.50 -17.07 24.38
C ARG A 87 2.59 -16.52 23.44
N GLN A 88 3.85 -16.78 23.74
CA GLN A 88 4.98 -16.34 22.91
C GLN A 88 5.00 -17.12 21.59
N ARG A 89 4.65 -18.39 21.62
CA ARG A 89 4.53 -19.23 20.43
C ARG A 89 3.49 -18.70 19.45
N ARG A 90 2.30 -18.29 19.94
CA ARG A 90 1.28 -17.63 19.11
C ARG A 90 1.80 -16.35 18.48
N HIS A 91 2.44 -15.50 19.28
CA HIS A 91 2.99 -14.26 18.78
C HIS A 91 4.08 -14.49 17.73
N HIS A 92 4.97 -15.46 17.97
CA HIS A 92 6.03 -15.83 17.02
C HIS A 92 5.47 -16.26 15.66
N THR A 93 4.50 -17.17 15.63
CA THR A 93 3.85 -17.62 14.38
C THR A 93 3.08 -16.50 13.69
N ALA A 94 2.49 -15.57 14.44
CA ALA A 94 1.83 -14.40 13.89
C ALA A 94 2.82 -13.45 13.21
N VAL A 95 3.98 -13.22 13.82
CA VAL A 95 5.05 -12.38 13.24
C VAL A 95 5.59 -13.01 11.96
N GLN A 96 5.83 -14.32 11.96
CA GLN A 96 6.25 -15.03 10.74
C GLN A 96 5.21 -14.90 9.62
N LEU A 97 3.93 -15.09 9.95
CA LEU A 97 2.85 -14.95 8.97
C LEU A 97 2.73 -13.50 8.47
N TYR A 98 2.91 -12.51 9.35
CA TYR A 98 2.94 -11.10 8.97
C TYR A 98 4.11 -10.80 8.02
N SER A 99 5.31 -11.29 8.33
CA SER A 99 6.49 -11.15 7.46
C SER A 99 6.23 -11.76 6.09
N LEU A 100 5.71 -12.98 6.04
CA LEU A 100 5.37 -13.67 4.80
C LEU A 100 4.36 -12.88 3.94
N MET A 101 3.36 -12.28 4.57
CA MET A 101 2.39 -11.43 3.86
C MET A 101 3.00 -10.11 3.40
N THR A 102 3.93 -9.56 4.16
CA THR A 102 4.68 -8.35 3.77
C THR A 102 5.60 -8.64 2.59
N ASP A 103 6.30 -9.77 2.60
CA ASP A 103 7.14 -10.21 1.48
C ASP A 103 6.32 -10.45 0.21
N LEU A 104 5.12 -11.03 0.36
CA LEU A 104 4.18 -11.20 -0.74
C LEU A 104 3.72 -9.85 -1.32
N LEU A 105 3.43 -8.87 -0.46
CA LEU A 105 3.06 -7.53 -0.87
C LEU A 105 4.21 -6.84 -1.60
N TYR A 106 5.41 -6.88 -1.02
CA TYR A 106 6.59 -6.25 -1.58
C TYR A 106 7.00 -6.89 -2.92
N GLY A 107 7.11 -8.23 -2.95
CA GLY A 107 7.50 -8.97 -4.16
C GLY A 107 6.48 -8.90 -5.31
N SER A 108 5.22 -8.56 -5.01
CA SER A 108 4.17 -8.33 -6.02
C SER A 108 3.99 -6.87 -6.43
N THR A 109 4.67 -5.95 -5.75
CA THR A 109 4.60 -4.52 -6.04
C THR A 109 5.65 -4.14 -7.08
N ASP A 110 5.25 -3.40 -8.10
CA ASP A 110 6.18 -2.87 -9.09
C ASP A 110 6.98 -1.70 -8.49
N ILE A 111 8.18 -2.01 -8.02
CA ILE A 111 9.11 -1.05 -7.40
C ILE A 111 9.82 -0.14 -8.42
N SER A 112 9.67 -0.39 -9.72
CA SER A 112 10.22 0.48 -10.77
C SER A 112 9.41 1.77 -10.94
N ARG A 113 8.20 1.82 -10.37
CA ARG A 113 7.32 2.99 -10.44
C ARG A 113 7.82 4.12 -9.56
N ASN A 114 7.87 5.30 -10.12
CA ASN A 114 8.10 6.50 -9.33
C ASN A 114 6.80 7.01 -8.67
N LEU A 115 6.96 7.93 -7.71
CA LEU A 115 5.85 8.49 -6.94
C LEU A 115 4.79 9.16 -7.86
N LEU A 116 5.22 9.88 -8.88
CA LEU A 116 4.32 10.57 -9.80
C LEU A 116 3.44 9.59 -10.59
N GLN A 117 4.04 8.50 -11.09
CA GLN A 117 3.30 7.43 -11.76
C GLN A 117 2.26 6.81 -10.83
N SER A 118 2.63 6.57 -9.57
CA SER A 118 1.71 6.02 -8.56
C SER A 118 0.52 6.95 -8.30
N VAL A 119 0.75 8.28 -8.27
CA VAL A 119 -0.35 9.26 -8.14
C VAL A 119 -1.24 9.23 -9.40
N MET A 120 -0.67 9.18 -10.58
CA MET A 120 -1.46 9.13 -11.84
C MET A 120 -2.28 7.85 -11.96
N ASP A 121 -1.75 6.71 -11.48
CA ASP A 121 -2.51 5.47 -11.42
C ASP A 121 -3.67 5.57 -10.41
N ALA A 122 -3.46 6.21 -9.27
CA ALA A 122 -4.52 6.46 -8.31
C ALA A 122 -5.64 7.34 -8.90
N VAL A 123 -5.29 8.35 -9.71
CA VAL A 123 -6.29 9.13 -10.48
C VAL A 123 -7.13 8.24 -11.40
N ALA A 124 -6.50 7.28 -12.06
CA ALA A 124 -7.19 6.35 -12.95
C ALA A 124 -8.11 5.37 -12.20
N VAL A 125 -7.75 5.03 -10.95
CA VAL A 125 -8.50 4.11 -10.08
C VAL A 125 -9.69 4.79 -9.41
N TYR A 126 -9.45 5.93 -8.77
CA TYR A 126 -10.46 6.61 -7.95
C TYR A 126 -11.28 7.65 -8.74
N GLY A 127 -10.75 8.14 -9.84
CA GLY A 127 -11.36 9.19 -10.64
C GLY A 127 -10.91 10.60 -10.23
N ARG A 128 -11.09 11.55 -11.15
CA ARG A 128 -10.61 12.93 -10.97
C ARG A 128 -11.35 13.71 -9.88
N SER A 129 -12.61 13.39 -9.62
CA SER A 129 -13.46 14.05 -8.62
C SER A 129 -13.28 13.55 -7.19
N TYR A 130 -12.48 12.48 -7.01
CA TYR A 130 -12.23 11.94 -5.68
C TYR A 130 -11.39 12.90 -4.85
N THR A 131 -11.87 13.26 -3.64
CA THR A 131 -11.14 14.10 -2.69
C THR A 131 -10.02 13.30 -2.04
N ILE A 132 -8.78 13.77 -2.17
CA ILE A 132 -7.58 13.08 -1.66
C ILE A 132 -7.06 13.69 -0.37
N ALA A 133 -7.22 14.98 -0.19
CA ALA A 133 -6.72 15.69 0.98
C ALA A 133 -7.67 16.82 1.40
N GLU A 134 -7.62 17.15 2.67
CA GLU A 134 -8.31 18.28 3.29
C GLU A 134 -7.32 18.95 4.24
N ASP A 135 -7.28 20.28 4.26
CA ASP A 135 -6.45 21.05 5.19
C ASP A 135 -7.21 21.38 6.48
N GLN A 136 -6.55 22.10 7.38
CA GLN A 136 -7.13 22.52 8.67
C GLN A 136 -8.31 23.48 8.50
N ASP A 137 -8.32 24.25 7.41
CA ASP A 137 -9.40 25.20 7.07
C ASP A 137 -10.53 24.55 6.26
N ARG A 138 -10.51 23.20 6.14
CA ARG A 138 -11.46 22.40 5.38
C ARG A 138 -11.46 22.64 3.86
N HIS A 139 -10.38 23.23 3.34
CA HIS A 139 -10.19 23.23 1.89
C HIS A 139 -9.87 21.83 1.43
N THR A 140 -10.59 21.38 0.43
CA THR A 140 -10.40 20.04 -0.13
C THR A 140 -9.60 20.09 -1.42
N LEU A 141 -8.88 19.02 -1.70
CA LEU A 141 -8.13 18.83 -2.93
C LEU A 141 -8.54 17.53 -3.59
N THR A 142 -9.04 17.61 -4.82
CA THR A 142 -9.38 16.44 -5.61
C THR A 142 -8.18 15.93 -6.41
N TYR A 143 -8.22 14.67 -6.86
CA TYR A 143 -7.19 14.15 -7.77
C TYR A 143 -7.05 14.96 -9.06
N GLY A 144 -8.18 15.46 -9.58
CA GLY A 144 -8.18 16.29 -10.79
C GLY A 144 -7.45 17.60 -10.60
N GLU A 145 -7.74 18.31 -9.51
CA GLU A 145 -7.08 19.57 -9.14
C GLU A 145 -5.61 19.34 -8.81
N LEU A 146 -5.30 18.31 -8.01
CA LEU A 146 -3.92 17.95 -7.69
C LEU A 146 -3.12 17.72 -8.97
N SER A 147 -3.65 16.90 -9.89
CA SER A 147 -2.98 16.58 -11.15
C SER A 147 -2.70 17.80 -12.00
N LEU A 148 -3.65 18.72 -12.10
CA LEU A 148 -3.49 19.96 -12.85
C LEU A 148 -2.46 20.87 -12.17
N LYS A 149 -2.63 21.11 -10.86
CA LYS A 149 -1.80 22.06 -10.09
C LYS A 149 -0.33 21.63 -10.07
N PHE A 150 -0.02 20.36 -9.79
CA PHE A 150 1.39 19.93 -9.76
C PHE A 150 2.03 19.92 -11.15
N GLN A 151 1.29 19.64 -12.23
CA GLN A 151 1.83 19.69 -13.59
C GLN A 151 2.14 21.12 -14.03
N VAL A 152 1.24 22.08 -13.74
CA VAL A 152 1.46 23.49 -14.07
C VAL A 152 2.62 24.06 -13.25
N LEU A 153 2.60 23.87 -11.93
CA LEU A 153 3.64 24.35 -11.03
C LEU A 153 4.98 23.67 -11.35
N GLY A 154 4.98 22.37 -11.62
CA GLY A 154 6.20 21.62 -11.93
C GLY A 154 6.92 22.15 -13.16
N ARG A 155 6.19 22.54 -14.22
CA ARG A 155 6.79 23.17 -15.40
C ARG A 155 7.42 24.52 -15.07
N ALA A 156 6.81 25.30 -14.20
CA ALA A 156 7.38 26.58 -13.74
C ALA A 156 8.63 26.35 -12.89
N LEU A 157 8.56 25.45 -11.90
CA LEU A 157 9.70 25.08 -11.05
C LEU A 157 10.86 24.48 -11.86
N GLY A 158 10.58 23.67 -12.87
CA GLY A 158 11.60 23.13 -13.76
C GLY A 158 12.40 24.18 -14.52
N ARG A 159 11.79 25.32 -14.85
CA ARG A 159 12.49 26.46 -15.45
C ARG A 159 13.34 27.20 -14.43
N VAL A 160 12.81 27.46 -13.24
CA VAL A 160 13.51 28.16 -12.16
C VAL A 160 14.73 27.37 -11.70
N PHE A 161 14.61 26.05 -11.58
CA PHE A 161 15.68 25.15 -11.11
C PHE A 161 16.33 24.36 -12.26
N ALA A 162 16.49 24.95 -13.43
CA ALA A 162 16.90 24.22 -14.65
C ALA A 162 18.26 23.48 -14.51
N GLY A 163 19.19 24.00 -13.76
CA GLY A 163 20.52 23.38 -13.55
C GLY A 163 20.62 22.47 -12.32
N GLU A 164 19.58 22.43 -11.49
CA GLU A 164 19.63 21.76 -10.18
C GLU A 164 19.03 20.39 -10.24
N GLU A 165 19.68 19.40 -9.66
CA GLU A 165 19.13 18.05 -9.44
C GLU A 165 18.31 18.00 -8.15
N ARG A 166 18.80 18.66 -7.09
CA ARG A 166 18.21 18.65 -5.76
C ARG A 166 17.77 20.05 -5.37
N VAL A 167 16.54 20.17 -4.89
CA VAL A 167 15.94 21.45 -4.49
C VAL A 167 15.56 21.40 -3.02
N GLY A 168 16.08 22.36 -2.23
CA GLY A 168 15.71 22.50 -0.83
C GLY A 168 14.20 22.77 -0.69
N PHE A 169 13.51 21.95 0.09
CA PHE A 169 12.07 22.04 0.27
C PHE A 169 11.73 22.34 1.74
N MET A 170 11.37 23.58 1.99
CA MET A 170 11.07 24.11 3.33
C MET A 170 9.65 24.70 3.35
N LEU A 171 8.66 23.86 3.07
CA LEU A 171 7.25 24.23 3.14
C LEU A 171 6.54 23.41 4.22
N PRO A 172 5.51 23.99 4.89
CA PRO A 172 4.72 23.28 5.88
C PRO A 172 3.89 22.15 5.24
N SER A 173 3.40 21.23 6.07
CA SER A 173 2.47 20.17 5.69
C SER A 173 1.10 20.80 5.34
N SER A 174 0.96 21.26 4.11
CA SER A 174 -0.21 21.98 3.59
C SER A 174 -0.56 21.49 2.18
N LEU A 175 -1.77 21.79 1.68
CA LEU A 175 -2.14 21.43 0.30
C LEU A 175 -1.19 22.05 -0.74
N PRO A 176 -0.78 23.34 -0.66
CA PRO A 176 0.24 23.88 -1.53
C PRO A 176 1.60 23.17 -1.43
N GLY A 177 1.98 22.73 -0.21
CA GLY A 177 3.18 21.95 0.01
C GLY A 177 3.18 20.65 -0.76
N VAL A 178 2.07 19.89 -0.70
CA VAL A 178 1.90 18.64 -1.48
C VAL A 178 1.97 18.89 -2.98
N VAL A 179 1.35 19.96 -3.46
CA VAL A 179 1.39 20.35 -4.90
C VAL A 179 2.80 20.67 -5.34
N ALA A 180 3.54 21.45 -4.54
CA ALA A 180 4.92 21.84 -4.85
C ALA A 180 5.87 20.63 -4.81
N PHE A 181 5.71 19.76 -3.81
CA PHE A 181 6.48 18.52 -3.69
C PHE A 181 6.32 17.63 -4.93
N LEU A 182 5.09 17.34 -5.34
CA LEU A 182 4.82 16.58 -6.55
C LEU A 182 5.24 17.34 -7.81
N GLY A 183 5.13 18.67 -7.80
CA GLY A 183 5.55 19.54 -8.89
C GLY A 183 7.05 19.40 -9.21
N LEU A 184 7.91 19.31 -8.20
CA LEU A 184 9.35 19.09 -8.41
C LEU A 184 9.64 17.77 -9.11
N HIS A 185 8.87 16.72 -8.82
CA HIS A 185 9.02 15.41 -9.45
C HIS A 185 8.64 15.40 -10.94
N VAL A 186 7.78 16.34 -11.40
CA VAL A 186 7.39 16.45 -12.83
C VAL A 186 8.60 16.64 -13.74
N THR A 187 9.59 17.37 -13.27
CA THR A 187 10.82 17.67 -14.02
C THR A 187 12.04 16.92 -13.49
N GLY A 188 11.80 15.83 -12.75
CA GLY A 188 12.85 14.94 -12.24
C GLY A 188 13.70 15.54 -11.12
N LYS A 189 13.23 16.61 -10.47
CA LYS A 189 13.94 17.20 -9.34
C LYS A 189 13.69 16.38 -8.07
N VAL A 190 14.71 16.33 -7.21
CA VAL A 190 14.65 15.65 -5.91
C VAL A 190 14.43 16.68 -4.81
N PRO A 191 13.26 16.71 -4.14
CA PRO A 191 13.03 17.61 -3.02
C PRO A 191 13.84 17.15 -1.80
N ALA A 192 14.76 17.98 -1.34
CA ALA A 192 15.50 17.81 -0.09
C ALA A 192 14.69 18.45 1.04
N MET A 193 14.00 17.61 1.84
CA MET A 193 13.12 18.07 2.92
C MET A 193 13.94 18.75 4.01
N LEU A 194 13.63 20.01 4.30
CA LEU A 194 14.24 20.80 5.35
C LEU A 194 13.22 21.02 6.48
N ASN A 195 13.71 20.97 7.72
CA ASN A 195 12.86 21.26 8.86
C ASN A 195 12.65 22.79 8.97
N PHE A 196 11.40 23.24 8.87
CA PHE A 196 11.04 24.65 8.99
C PHE A 196 10.71 25.09 10.44
N THR A 197 10.67 24.13 11.38
CA THR A 197 10.37 24.38 12.80
C THR A 197 11.61 24.35 13.69
N ALA A 198 12.80 24.30 13.10
CA ALA A 198 14.06 24.25 13.84
C ALA A 198 14.47 25.63 14.34
#